data_5e38e99c2f971e6fcc77e8e8e4fd8ea8
#
_entry.id   5e38e99c2f971e6fcc77e8e8e4fd8ea8
#
_cell.length_a   1.000
_cell.length_b   1.000
_cell.length_c   1.000
_cell.angle_alpha   90.00
_cell.angle_beta   90.00
_cell.angle_gamma   90.00
#
_symmetry.space_group_name_H-M   'P 1'
#
loop_
_entity.id
_entity.type
_entity.pdbx_description
1 polymer ?
#
loop_
_entity_poly.entity_id
_entity_poly.type
_entity_poly.pdbx_seq_one_letter_code
_entity_poly.pdbx_strand_id
1 'polypeptide(L)'
;MLSVLPTALFSRVRIFLGRLKPHALPVARKHILLGSIGAGTGLAVTSMFSHWLLGEMNLWFIAPMGASAVLLFGVPSSPLAQPWSIVGGNVVSALIGVTVGMWVPQLALACGLAAGLAIAAMYF
;
A
#
# COMPACT_ATOMS: atom_id res chain seq x y z
N MET A 1 4.80 -13.38 -44.70
CA MET A 1 4.01 -13.69 -43.48
C MET A 1 4.54 -13.02 -42.19
N LEU A 2 5.51 -12.11 -42.30
CA LEU A 2 6.18 -11.44 -41.14
C LEU A 2 5.85 -9.93 -41.01
N SER A 3 4.95 -9.37 -41.81
CA SER A 3 4.66 -7.92 -41.84
C SER A 3 3.43 -7.49 -41.02
N VAL A 4 2.67 -8.41 -40.43
CA VAL A 4 1.40 -8.09 -39.75
C VAL A 4 1.56 -8.04 -38.21
N LEU A 5 2.67 -8.54 -37.68
CA LEU A 5 2.88 -8.63 -36.21
C LEU A 5 3.16 -7.29 -35.49
N PRO A 6 3.85 -6.29 -36.06
CA PRO A 6 4.17 -5.09 -35.28
C PRO A 6 2.99 -4.13 -35.09
N THR A 7 2.05 -4.07 -36.01
CA THR A 7 0.92 -3.13 -35.94
C THR A 7 -0.13 -3.51 -34.90
N ALA A 8 -0.40 -4.81 -34.76
CA ALA A 8 -1.36 -5.32 -33.76
C ALA A 8 -0.82 -5.18 -32.33
N LEU A 9 0.49 -5.32 -32.12
CA LEU A 9 1.13 -5.11 -30.83
C LEU A 9 1.11 -3.63 -30.45
N PHE A 10 1.45 -2.75 -31.38
CA PHE A 10 1.42 -1.30 -31.21
C PHE A 10 0.00 -0.78 -30.91
N SER A 11 -1.01 -1.32 -31.58
CA SER A 11 -2.41 -0.94 -31.32
C SER A 11 -2.88 -1.38 -29.94
N ARG A 12 -2.50 -2.58 -29.49
CA ARG A 12 -2.82 -3.07 -28.13
C ARG A 12 -2.11 -2.26 -27.04
N VAL A 13 -0.84 -1.94 -27.25
CA VAL A 13 -0.07 -1.09 -26.30
C VAL A 13 -0.67 0.33 -26.27
N ARG A 14 -1.07 0.88 -27.40
CA ARG A 14 -1.70 2.22 -27.46
C ARG A 14 -3.07 2.27 -26.78
N ILE A 15 -3.87 1.20 -26.92
CA ILE A 15 -5.16 1.06 -26.21
C ILE A 15 -4.92 0.89 -24.70
N PHE A 16 -3.91 0.12 -24.31
CA PHE A 16 -3.53 -0.07 -22.91
C PHE A 16 -3.03 1.23 -22.27
N LEU A 17 -2.16 1.97 -22.97
CA LEU A 17 -1.69 3.29 -22.54
C LEU A 17 -2.82 4.34 -22.50
N GLY A 18 -3.81 4.24 -23.40
CA GLY A 18 -5.00 5.09 -23.37
C GLY A 18 -5.91 4.83 -22.16
N ARG A 19 -5.93 3.60 -21.65
CA ARG A 19 -6.66 3.24 -20.42
C ARG A 19 -5.91 3.64 -19.12
N LEU A 20 -4.60 3.88 -19.23
CA LEU A 20 -3.77 4.37 -18.13
C LEU A 20 -3.83 5.89 -17.92
N LYS A 21 -4.62 6.61 -18.75
CA LYS A 21 -4.87 8.04 -18.46
C LYS A 21 -5.58 8.13 -17.11
N PRO A 22 -4.94 8.72 -16.09
CA PRO A 22 -5.56 8.90 -14.80
C PRO A 22 -6.83 9.73 -15.00
N HIS A 23 -7.98 9.18 -14.62
CA HIS A 23 -9.18 9.98 -14.45
C HIS A 23 -8.85 10.96 -13.32
N ALA A 24 -8.74 12.23 -13.65
CA ALA A 24 -8.58 13.28 -12.66
C ALA A 24 -9.86 13.29 -11.81
N LEU A 25 -9.78 12.70 -10.63
CA LEU A 25 -10.82 12.85 -9.63
C LEU A 25 -10.91 14.34 -9.30
N PRO A 26 -12.09 14.97 -9.35
CA PRO A 26 -12.26 16.36 -8.99
C PRO A 26 -12.12 16.53 -7.48
N VAL A 27 -10.88 16.41 -6.98
CA VAL A 27 -10.56 16.64 -5.58
C VAL A 27 -10.18 18.10 -5.42
N ALA A 28 -10.90 18.81 -4.56
CA ALA A 28 -10.60 20.21 -4.28
C ALA A 28 -9.16 20.34 -3.76
N ARG A 29 -8.40 21.31 -4.28
CA ARG A 29 -6.99 21.54 -3.91
C ARG A 29 -6.74 21.60 -2.40
N LYS A 30 -7.72 22.10 -1.64
CA LYS A 30 -7.68 22.16 -0.17
C LYS A 30 -7.58 20.75 0.46
N HIS A 31 -8.29 19.75 -0.06
CA HIS A 31 -8.22 18.40 0.45
C HIS A 31 -6.87 17.71 0.13
N ILE A 32 -6.30 18.03 -1.02
CA ILE A 32 -4.96 17.53 -1.38
C ILE A 32 -3.91 18.08 -0.41
N LEU A 33 -3.93 19.40 -0.15
CA LEU A 33 -3.00 20.03 0.77
C LEU A 33 -3.14 19.52 2.20
N LEU A 34 -4.38 19.45 2.71
CA LEU A 34 -4.65 18.92 4.05
C LEU A 34 -4.23 17.46 4.18
N GLY A 35 -4.54 16.64 3.16
CA GLY A 35 -4.12 15.24 3.12
C GLY A 35 -2.61 15.08 3.09
N SER A 36 -1.90 15.88 2.29
CA SER A 36 -0.44 15.84 2.20
C SER A 36 0.23 16.26 3.52
N ILE A 37 -0.27 17.31 4.16
CA ILE A 37 0.23 17.77 5.46
C ILE A 37 -0.07 16.69 6.53
N GLY A 38 -1.29 16.14 6.56
CA GLY A 38 -1.68 15.08 7.49
C GLY A 38 -0.81 13.82 7.35
N ALA A 39 -0.61 13.35 6.13
CA ALA A 39 0.26 12.21 5.85
C ALA A 39 1.72 12.49 6.26
N GLY A 40 2.25 13.65 5.90
CA GLY A 40 3.61 14.04 6.23
C GLY A 40 3.85 14.16 7.74
N THR A 41 2.95 14.82 8.46
CA THR A 41 3.05 14.95 9.93
C THR A 41 2.88 13.60 10.62
N GLY A 42 1.93 12.76 10.19
CA GLY A 42 1.74 11.43 10.75
C GLY A 42 2.97 10.55 10.59
N LEU A 43 3.56 10.52 9.41
CA LEU A 43 4.79 9.76 9.14
C LEU A 43 5.99 10.31 9.94
N ALA A 44 6.13 11.63 10.03
CA ALA A 44 7.21 12.25 10.78
C ALA A 44 7.12 11.92 12.28
N VAL A 45 5.94 12.04 12.89
CA VAL A 45 5.72 11.68 14.29
C VAL A 45 6.00 10.20 14.55
N THR A 46 5.50 9.32 13.69
CA THR A 46 5.73 7.88 13.83
C THR A 46 7.21 7.53 13.68
N SER A 47 7.88 8.14 12.71
CA SER A 47 9.31 7.95 12.49
C SER A 47 10.15 8.42 13.67
N MET A 48 9.80 9.58 14.25
CA MET A 48 10.46 10.12 15.44
C MET A 48 10.24 9.24 16.66
N PHE A 49 9.02 8.72 16.83
CA PHE A 49 8.68 7.80 17.91
C PHE A 49 9.41 6.44 17.76
N SER A 50 9.49 5.92 16.55
CA SER A 50 10.26 4.71 16.25
C SER A 50 11.74 4.88 16.55
N HIS A 51 12.32 6.01 16.17
CA HIS A 51 13.72 6.32 16.50
C HIS A 51 13.96 6.39 18.01
N TRP A 52 13.03 7.00 18.74
CA TRP A 52 13.15 7.13 20.19
C TRP A 52 13.05 5.78 20.93
N LEU A 53 12.19 4.86 20.45
CA LEU A 53 12.01 3.53 21.05
C LEU A 53 13.09 2.51 20.66
N LEU A 54 13.50 2.52 19.39
CA LEU A 54 14.35 1.47 18.81
C LEU A 54 15.80 1.92 18.61
N GLY A 55 16.11 3.22 18.82
CA GLY A 55 17.43 3.77 18.63
C GLY A 55 17.88 3.90 17.18
N GLU A 56 17.13 3.32 16.23
CA GLU A 56 17.43 3.35 14.80
C GLU A 56 16.18 3.66 13.97
N MET A 57 16.37 4.40 12.86
CA MET A 57 15.29 4.58 11.85
C MET A 57 15.17 3.31 11.01
N ASN A 58 14.22 2.47 11.36
CA ASN A 58 13.97 1.26 10.59
C ASN A 58 13.04 1.56 9.41
N LEU A 59 13.63 1.79 8.24
CA LEU A 59 12.92 2.08 6.98
C LEU A 59 11.91 1.00 6.59
N TRP A 60 12.10 -0.24 7.03
CA TRP A 60 11.18 -1.35 6.77
C TRP A 60 9.81 -1.18 7.44
N PHE A 61 9.75 -0.44 8.55
CA PHE A 61 8.47 -0.12 9.20
C PHE A 61 7.80 1.11 8.60
N ILE A 62 8.57 2.06 8.05
CA ILE A 62 8.05 3.31 7.51
C ILE A 62 7.35 3.09 6.17
N ALA A 63 7.85 2.19 5.33
CA ALA A 63 7.30 1.92 4.00
C ALA A 63 5.83 1.46 4.02
N PRO A 64 5.42 0.44 4.79
CA PRO A 64 4.02 0.04 4.86
C PRO A 64 3.12 1.10 5.51
N MET A 65 3.64 1.90 6.44
CA MET A 65 2.89 3.03 7.00
C MET A 65 2.62 4.13 5.97
N GLY A 66 3.55 4.35 5.04
CA GLY A 66 3.36 5.26 3.92
C GLY A 66 2.18 4.85 3.04
N ALA A 67 2.05 3.56 2.73
CA ALA A 67 0.92 3.05 1.96
C ALA A 67 -0.43 3.27 2.68
N SER A 68 -0.49 3.02 3.98
CA SER A 68 -1.70 3.28 4.79
C SER A 68 -2.04 4.77 4.87
N ALA A 69 -1.02 5.63 4.95
CA ALA A 69 -1.21 7.08 4.96
C ALA A 69 -1.77 7.58 3.61
N VAL A 70 -1.28 7.05 2.49
CA VAL A 70 -1.83 7.39 1.15
C VAL A 70 -3.28 6.96 1.04
N LEU A 71 -3.66 5.78 1.53
CA LEU A 71 -5.05 5.33 1.55
C LEU A 71 -5.94 6.25 2.40
N LEU A 72 -5.50 6.55 3.62
CA LEU A 72 -6.29 7.34 4.58
C LEU A 72 -6.50 8.79 4.11
N PHE A 73 -5.43 9.41 3.60
CA PHE A 73 -5.45 10.84 3.25
C PHE A 73 -5.69 11.09 1.76
N GLY A 74 -5.33 10.15 0.88
CA GLY A 74 -5.48 10.28 -0.57
C GLY A 74 -6.84 9.81 -1.09
N VAL A 75 -7.44 8.79 -0.46
CA VAL A 75 -8.72 8.19 -0.88
C VAL A 75 -9.63 7.94 0.33
N PRO A 76 -10.03 9.00 1.07
CA PRO A 76 -10.82 8.85 2.31
C PRO A 76 -12.20 8.22 2.10
N SER A 77 -12.73 8.24 0.89
CA SER A 77 -13.99 7.59 0.52
C SER A 77 -13.87 6.07 0.30
N SER A 78 -12.64 5.51 0.33
CA SER A 78 -12.43 4.08 0.20
C SER A 78 -12.91 3.34 1.46
N PRO A 79 -13.61 2.20 1.31
CA PRO A 79 -13.94 1.35 2.46
C PRO A 79 -12.68 0.85 3.21
N LEU A 80 -11.54 0.80 2.53
CA LEU A 80 -10.25 0.43 3.12
C LEU A 80 -9.62 1.56 3.96
N ALA A 81 -10.07 2.80 3.79
CA ALA A 81 -9.61 3.96 4.56
C ALA A 81 -10.33 4.12 5.91
N GLN A 82 -11.26 3.22 6.24
CA GLN A 82 -11.94 3.27 7.52
C GLN A 82 -10.98 2.92 8.67
N PRO A 83 -11.10 3.59 9.83
CA PRO A 83 -10.23 3.32 10.99
C PRO A 83 -10.20 1.86 11.40
N TRP A 84 -11.36 1.18 11.34
CA TRP A 84 -11.45 -0.24 11.65
C TRP A 84 -10.67 -1.10 10.65
N SER A 85 -10.79 -0.83 9.35
CA SER A 85 -10.08 -1.56 8.31
C SER A 85 -8.56 -1.40 8.44
N ILE A 86 -8.09 -0.20 8.80
CA ILE A 86 -6.67 0.07 8.97
C ILE A 86 -6.14 -0.60 10.24
N VAL A 87 -6.78 -0.38 11.39
CA VAL A 87 -6.32 -0.94 12.67
C VAL A 87 -6.47 -2.46 12.68
N GLY A 88 -7.66 -2.96 12.34
CA GLY A 88 -7.95 -4.39 12.30
C GLY A 88 -7.09 -5.12 11.29
N GLY A 89 -6.96 -4.57 10.08
CA GLY A 89 -6.12 -5.12 9.03
C GLY A 89 -4.64 -5.20 9.44
N ASN A 90 -4.08 -4.16 10.05
CA ASN A 90 -2.70 -4.18 10.53
C ASN A 90 -2.49 -5.19 11.67
N VAL A 91 -3.42 -5.29 12.62
CA VAL A 91 -3.35 -6.28 13.71
C VAL A 91 -3.40 -7.71 13.17
N VAL A 92 -4.35 -8.02 12.29
CA VAL A 92 -4.47 -9.34 11.67
C VAL A 92 -3.22 -9.68 10.87
N SER A 93 -2.74 -8.75 10.04
CA SER A 93 -1.50 -8.94 9.26
C SER A 93 -0.28 -9.17 10.14
N ALA A 94 -0.16 -8.42 11.23
CA ALA A 94 0.95 -8.58 12.18
C ALA A 94 0.92 -9.96 12.86
N LEU A 95 -0.23 -10.41 13.33
CA LEU A 95 -0.40 -11.73 13.95
C LEU A 95 -0.05 -12.85 12.98
N ILE A 96 -0.56 -12.79 11.75
CA ILE A 96 -0.25 -13.78 10.70
C ILE A 96 1.22 -13.72 10.32
N GLY A 97 1.79 -12.52 10.15
CA GLY A 97 3.20 -12.33 9.80
C GLY A 97 4.15 -12.92 10.84
N VAL A 98 3.90 -12.66 12.13
CA VAL A 98 4.68 -13.25 13.24
C VAL A 98 4.55 -14.76 13.26
N THR A 99 3.32 -15.28 13.16
CA THR A 99 3.07 -16.73 13.18
C THR A 99 3.80 -17.43 12.03
N VAL A 100 3.64 -16.95 10.81
CA VAL A 100 4.32 -17.52 9.63
C VAL A 100 5.84 -17.39 9.73
N GLY A 101 6.34 -16.26 10.22
CA GLY A 101 7.78 -16.03 10.40
C GLY A 101 8.43 -16.97 11.41
N MET A 102 7.68 -17.44 12.42
CA MET A 102 8.18 -18.43 13.38
C MET A 102 8.30 -19.85 12.79
N TRP A 103 7.48 -20.18 11.78
CA TRP A 103 7.42 -21.52 11.19
C TRP A 103 8.19 -21.66 9.89
N VAL A 104 8.37 -20.58 9.14
CA VAL A 104 9.02 -20.58 7.83
C VAL A 104 10.35 -19.83 7.90
N PRO A 105 11.49 -20.55 7.90
CA PRO A 105 12.81 -19.91 8.02
C PRO A 105 13.23 -19.12 6.79
N GLN A 106 12.61 -19.36 5.63
CA GLN A 106 12.96 -18.69 4.39
C GLN A 106 12.14 -17.41 4.23
N LEU A 107 12.79 -16.25 4.37
CA LEU A 107 12.15 -14.93 4.42
C LEU A 107 11.24 -14.64 3.23
N ALA A 108 11.64 -14.98 2.00
CA ALA A 108 10.85 -14.72 0.81
C ALA A 108 9.53 -15.51 0.80
N LEU A 109 9.58 -16.79 1.19
CA LEU A 109 8.39 -17.64 1.28
C LEU A 109 7.50 -17.20 2.45
N ALA A 110 8.09 -16.86 3.60
CA ALA A 110 7.37 -16.37 4.76
C ALA A 110 6.57 -15.09 4.42
N CYS A 111 7.19 -14.13 3.75
CA CYS A 111 6.52 -12.89 3.31
C CYS A 111 5.36 -13.16 2.34
N GLY A 112 5.57 -14.03 1.36
CA GLY A 112 4.54 -14.39 0.38
C GLY A 112 3.33 -15.09 1.02
N LEU A 113 3.59 -16.08 1.89
CA LEU A 113 2.56 -16.81 2.62
C LEU A 113 1.82 -15.90 3.60
N ALA A 114 2.54 -15.08 4.37
CA ALA A 114 1.93 -14.15 5.31
C ALA A 114 1.01 -13.15 4.62
N ALA A 115 1.46 -12.56 3.50
CA ALA A 115 0.65 -11.63 2.72
C ALA A 115 -0.61 -12.32 2.15
N GLY A 116 -0.47 -13.52 1.57
CA GLY A 116 -1.60 -14.28 1.04
C GLY A 116 -2.63 -14.64 2.11
N LEU A 117 -2.16 -15.14 3.26
CA LEU A 117 -3.04 -15.49 4.39
C LEU A 117 -3.70 -14.26 5.02
N ALA A 118 -2.98 -13.14 5.12
CA ALA A 118 -3.55 -11.89 5.64
C ALA A 118 -4.68 -11.38 4.74
N ILE A 119 -4.48 -11.39 3.43
CA ILE A 119 -5.52 -11.01 2.47
C ILE A 119 -6.72 -11.96 2.59
N ALA A 120 -6.50 -13.26 2.62
CA ALA A 120 -7.57 -14.24 2.77
C ALA A 120 -8.35 -14.02 4.07
N ALA A 121 -7.67 -13.79 5.20
CA ALA A 121 -8.31 -13.55 6.49
C ALA A 121 -9.13 -12.24 6.55
N MET A 122 -8.80 -11.25 5.72
CA MET A 122 -9.57 -10.00 5.64
C MET A 122 -10.86 -10.12 4.82
N TYR A 123 -10.96 -11.14 3.98
CA TYR A 123 -12.15 -11.39 3.16
C TYR A 123 -13.20 -12.28 3.84
N PHE A 124 -12.86 -12.90 4.96
CA PHE A 124 -13.75 -13.73 5.78
C PHE A 124 -14.17 -13.02 7.07
#